data_125340f83ead171a387fe4da4de77c31
#
_entry.id   125340f83ead171a387fe4da4de77c31
#
_cell.length_a   1.000
_cell.length_b   1.000
_cell.length_c   1.000
_cell.angle_alpha   90.00
_cell.angle_beta   90.00
_cell.angle_gamma   90.00
#
_symmetry.space_group_name_H-M   'P 1'
#
loop_
_entity.id
_entity.type
_entity.pdbx_description
1 polymer ?
#
loop_
_entity_poly.entity_id
_entity_poly.type
_entity_poly.pdbx_seq_one_letter_code
_entity_poly.pdbx_strand_id
1 'polypeptide(L)'
;SILVAGEPRHVVNRYMDLLFGKERKDLAVPTSTATTISAASVKDDRLLLNDVDDVFATRNGYNLHEYRWGDGAASILDFCLMADDESYPSVITTGQTIRLIIAIRFHADLVHPILGITIKTKEGVTVYGANSLTLKMDAFKSHGMKGTAIIADAKLICRLASGDYFISLGIATKQGEEIIPHDRRYDAIHLRVNPTPSFFGLCNLELELAVQEIAS
;
A
#
# COMPACT_ATOMS: atom_id res chain seq x y z
N SER A 1 27.98 12.64 -12.30
CA SER A 1 27.04 13.66 -11.81
C SER A 1 26.12 13.03 -10.75
N ILE A 2 25.77 13.80 -9.71
CA ILE A 2 24.76 13.39 -8.72
C ILE A 2 23.40 13.61 -9.37
N LEU A 3 22.58 12.54 -9.48
CA LEU A 3 21.23 12.61 -10.07
C LEU A 3 20.18 13.04 -9.04
N VAL A 4 20.32 12.58 -7.80
CA VAL A 4 19.42 12.90 -6.68
C VAL A 4 20.23 12.94 -5.38
N ALA A 5 19.97 13.92 -4.53
CA ALA A 5 20.45 14.00 -3.16
C ALA A 5 19.31 14.48 -2.26
N GLY A 6 19.24 13.99 -1.03
CA GLY A 6 18.19 14.36 -0.09
C GLY A 6 17.95 13.27 0.95
N GLU A 7 16.72 13.23 1.45
CA GLU A 7 16.30 12.25 2.45
C GLU A 7 16.50 10.81 1.93
N PRO A 8 17.07 9.88 2.73
CA PRO A 8 17.44 8.53 2.28
C PRO A 8 16.32 7.78 1.56
N ARG A 9 15.07 7.89 2.01
CA ARG A 9 13.90 7.26 1.37
C ARG A 9 13.71 7.71 -0.07
N HIS A 10 13.78 9.02 -0.31
CA HIS A 10 13.63 9.59 -1.65
C HIS A 10 14.74 9.14 -2.58
N VAL A 11 15.98 9.10 -2.08
CA VAL A 11 17.14 8.64 -2.85
C VAL A 11 17.00 7.17 -3.20
N VAL A 12 16.62 6.31 -2.24
CA VAL A 12 16.42 4.87 -2.47
C VAL A 12 15.27 4.63 -3.43
N ASN A 13 14.13 5.27 -3.25
CA ASN A 13 12.99 5.12 -4.16
C ASN A 13 13.36 5.56 -5.59
N ARG A 14 14.06 6.69 -5.73
CA ARG A 14 14.53 7.17 -7.04
C ARG A 14 15.58 6.23 -7.67
N TYR A 15 16.46 5.65 -6.86
CA TYR A 15 17.41 4.65 -7.32
C TYR A 15 16.70 3.38 -7.84
N MET A 16 15.68 2.91 -7.12
CA MET A 16 14.87 1.78 -7.57
C MET A 16 14.12 2.09 -8.86
N ASP A 17 13.61 3.31 -9.04
CA ASP A 17 12.98 3.76 -10.28
C ASP A 17 13.97 3.76 -11.46
N LEU A 18 15.21 4.20 -11.24
CA LEU A 18 16.25 4.22 -12.27
C LEU A 18 16.71 2.81 -12.66
N LEU A 19 16.69 1.87 -11.70
CA LEU A 19 17.04 0.47 -11.97
C LEU A 19 15.92 -0.29 -12.70
N PHE A 20 14.66 0.03 -12.40
CA PHE A 20 13.50 -0.76 -12.82
C PHE A 20 12.46 0.03 -13.62
N GLY A 21 12.67 1.33 -13.87
CA GLY A 21 11.73 2.21 -14.57
C GLY A 21 12.37 2.96 -15.73
N LYS A 22 11.63 3.14 -16.82
CA LYS A 22 11.99 4.06 -17.91
C LYS A 22 11.72 5.51 -17.50
N GLU A 23 12.46 6.46 -18.09
CA GLU A 23 12.34 7.90 -17.81
C GLU A 23 10.91 8.44 -17.91
N ARG A 24 10.60 9.35 -16.98
CA ARG A 24 9.30 9.96 -16.72
C ARG A 24 8.80 10.90 -17.80
N LYS A 25 7.45 10.93 -17.96
CA LYS A 25 6.70 12.16 -18.29
C LYS A 25 6.08 12.71 -17.01
N ASP A 26 6.40 13.95 -16.66
CA ASP A 26 5.85 14.63 -15.50
C ASP A 26 4.34 14.87 -15.68
N LEU A 27 3.53 14.27 -14.81
CA LEU A 27 2.09 14.55 -14.72
C LEU A 27 1.88 15.59 -13.62
N ALA A 28 1.41 16.77 -14.01
CA ALA A 28 0.96 17.80 -13.08
C ALA A 28 -0.30 17.33 -12.33
N VAL A 29 -0.27 17.41 -11.01
CA VAL A 29 -1.42 17.10 -10.13
C VAL A 29 -2.36 18.31 -10.13
N PRO A 30 -3.66 18.18 -10.47
CA PRO A 30 -4.63 19.24 -10.23
C PRO A 30 -4.99 19.30 -8.75
N THR A 31 -4.82 20.48 -8.15
CA THR A 31 -5.25 20.79 -6.79
C THR A 31 -6.77 20.93 -6.76
N SER A 32 -7.48 20.05 -6.09
CA SER A 32 -8.92 20.09 -5.88
C SER A 32 -9.24 20.46 -4.42
N THR A 33 -10.21 21.35 -4.27
CA THR A 33 -10.68 22.00 -3.04
C THR A 33 -11.44 21.02 -2.14
N ALA A 34 -11.11 21.00 -0.85
CA ALA A 34 -11.72 20.15 0.18
C ALA A 34 -13.20 20.50 0.43
N THR A 35 -14.04 19.48 0.46
CA THR A 35 -15.41 19.55 1.00
C THR A 35 -15.52 18.62 2.21
N THR A 36 -15.89 19.19 3.35
CA THR A 36 -16.04 18.54 4.65
C THR A 36 -17.33 17.70 4.66
N ILE A 37 -17.25 16.42 4.98
CA ILE A 37 -18.42 15.55 5.21
C ILE A 37 -18.38 14.98 6.62
N SER A 38 -19.53 15.09 7.30
CA SER A 38 -19.86 14.76 8.68
C SER A 38 -19.93 13.23 8.92
N ALA A 39 -19.57 12.82 10.14
CA ALA A 39 -19.62 11.45 10.64
C ALA A 39 -21.03 10.91 10.83
N ALA A 40 -21.33 9.70 10.36
CA ALA A 40 -22.44 8.88 10.81
C ALA A 40 -22.27 7.38 10.49
N SER A 41 -22.38 6.55 11.51
CA SER A 41 -22.77 5.13 11.59
C SER A 41 -22.04 4.09 10.72
N VAL A 42 -21.57 3.02 11.37
CA VAL A 42 -21.01 1.77 10.83
C VAL A 42 -21.90 1.21 9.72
N LYS A 43 -21.55 1.52 8.49
CA LYS A 43 -22.04 0.89 7.26
C LYS A 43 -20.82 0.35 6.54
N ASP A 44 -20.99 -0.73 5.80
CA ASP A 44 -19.94 -1.39 5.01
C ASP A 44 -18.99 -0.34 4.38
N ASP A 45 -17.79 -0.17 4.93
CA ASP A 45 -16.81 0.87 4.55
C ASP A 45 -16.39 0.79 3.07
N ARG A 46 -16.71 -0.31 2.39
CA ARG A 46 -16.57 -0.47 0.92
C ARG A 46 -17.44 0.51 0.14
N LEU A 47 -18.58 0.93 0.72
CA LEU A 47 -19.51 1.87 0.11
C LEU A 47 -19.09 3.34 0.30
N LEU A 48 -18.03 3.60 1.07
CA LEU A 48 -17.56 4.95 1.42
C LEU A 48 -16.32 5.39 0.63
N LEU A 49 -15.70 4.49 -0.16
CA LEU A 49 -14.55 4.85 -0.99
C LEU A 49 -15.01 5.60 -2.24
N ASN A 50 -14.27 6.69 -2.54
CA ASN A 50 -14.48 7.44 -3.78
C ASN A 50 -13.80 6.68 -4.94
N ASP A 51 -14.59 6.37 -5.96
CA ASP A 51 -14.13 5.68 -7.17
C ASP A 51 -14.10 6.59 -8.40
N VAL A 52 -14.35 7.88 -8.22
CA VAL A 52 -14.38 8.91 -9.27
C VAL A 52 -13.22 9.88 -9.12
N ASP A 53 -13.09 10.50 -7.95
CA ASP A 53 -12.10 11.53 -7.66
C ASP A 53 -10.96 10.97 -6.82
N ASP A 54 -9.74 11.49 -7.00
CA ASP A 54 -8.60 11.16 -6.16
C ASP A 54 -8.69 11.92 -4.83
N VAL A 55 -9.21 11.25 -3.82
CA VAL A 55 -9.35 11.74 -2.45
C VAL A 55 -8.34 11.09 -1.49
N PHE A 56 -7.41 10.30 -2.01
CA PHE A 56 -6.44 9.53 -1.23
C PHE A 56 -5.69 10.39 -0.21
N ALA A 57 -5.25 11.58 -0.62
CA ALA A 57 -4.50 12.51 0.22
C ALA A 57 -5.34 13.16 1.34
N THR A 58 -6.66 13.01 1.31
CA THR A 58 -7.55 13.55 2.35
C THR A 58 -7.77 12.58 3.51
N ARG A 59 -7.32 11.33 3.37
CA ARG A 59 -7.57 10.28 4.36
C ARG A 59 -6.59 10.32 5.52
N ASN A 60 -7.08 10.00 6.71
CA ASN A 60 -6.21 9.83 7.88
C ASN A 60 -5.20 8.71 7.62
N GLY A 61 -3.95 8.93 8.06
CA GLY A 61 -2.85 8.02 7.77
C GLY A 61 -2.14 8.28 6.42
N TYR A 62 -2.64 9.20 5.58
CA TYR A 62 -1.90 9.61 4.39
C TYR A 62 -0.56 10.25 4.75
N ASN A 63 0.49 9.86 4.06
CA ASN A 63 1.82 10.43 4.23
C ASN A 63 2.05 11.56 3.21
N LEU A 64 2.18 12.80 3.70
CA LEU A 64 2.43 13.99 2.89
C LEU A 64 3.74 13.92 2.08
N HIS A 65 4.65 13.01 2.43
CA HIS A 65 5.92 12.77 1.73
C HIS A 65 5.84 11.58 0.76
N GLU A 66 4.63 11.22 0.36
CA GLU A 66 4.40 10.24 -0.70
C GLU A 66 5.20 10.59 -1.96
N TYR A 67 5.76 9.57 -2.60
CA TYR A 67 6.33 9.70 -3.94
C TYR A 67 5.46 8.92 -4.93
N ARG A 68 4.75 9.63 -5.80
CA ARG A 68 3.82 9.06 -6.77
C ARG A 68 4.32 9.21 -8.21
N TRP A 69 4.18 8.15 -9.01
CA TRP A 69 4.47 8.15 -10.44
C TRP A 69 3.79 6.98 -11.16
N GLY A 70 3.71 7.05 -12.48
CA GLY A 70 3.12 6.05 -13.36
C GLY A 70 2.80 6.68 -14.71
N ASP A 71 2.26 5.91 -15.65
CA ASP A 71 1.81 6.41 -16.95
C ASP A 71 0.36 6.93 -16.91
N GLY A 72 -0.35 6.74 -15.80
CA GLY A 72 -1.71 7.19 -15.59
C GLY A 72 -2.78 6.35 -16.28
N ALA A 73 -2.44 5.19 -16.83
CA ALA A 73 -3.44 4.28 -17.44
C ALA A 73 -4.39 3.65 -16.40
N ALA A 74 -4.01 3.66 -15.12
CA ALA A 74 -4.88 3.41 -13.98
C ALA A 74 -4.51 4.35 -12.83
N SER A 75 -5.42 4.57 -11.88
CA SER A 75 -5.20 5.39 -10.69
C SER A 75 -5.76 4.73 -9.45
N ILE A 76 -4.98 4.77 -8.36
CA ILE A 76 -5.43 4.43 -7.01
C ILE A 76 -6.00 5.72 -6.41
N LEU A 77 -7.32 5.79 -6.24
CA LEU A 77 -8.04 7.02 -5.94
C LEU A 77 -8.31 7.23 -4.46
N ASP A 78 -8.47 6.13 -3.73
CA ASP A 78 -8.89 6.18 -2.34
C ASP A 78 -8.44 4.93 -1.57
N PHE A 79 -8.41 5.02 -0.23
CA PHE A 79 -8.17 3.88 0.63
C PHE A 79 -8.93 4.02 1.95
N CYS A 80 -9.22 2.87 2.57
CA CYS A 80 -9.61 2.77 3.98
C CYS A 80 -8.68 1.76 4.67
N LEU A 81 -8.00 2.21 5.71
CA LEU A 81 -7.19 1.36 6.58
C LEU A 81 -7.98 1.07 7.84
N MET A 82 -8.12 -0.22 8.18
CA MET A 82 -8.80 -0.66 9.40
C MET A 82 -7.87 -1.53 10.24
N ALA A 83 -8.03 -1.44 11.56
CA ALA A 83 -7.48 -2.42 12.50
C ALA A 83 -8.64 -3.01 13.28
N ASP A 84 -8.89 -4.32 13.12
CA ASP A 84 -10.12 -4.98 13.54
C ASP A 84 -11.35 -4.21 13.02
N ASP A 85 -12.14 -3.57 13.91
CA ASP A 85 -13.34 -2.82 13.54
C ASP A 85 -13.14 -1.28 13.52
N GLU A 86 -11.93 -0.79 13.81
CA GLU A 86 -11.61 0.64 13.83
C GLU A 86 -11.09 1.10 12.46
N SER A 87 -11.77 2.11 11.87
CA SER A 87 -11.33 2.75 10.63
C SER A 87 -10.31 3.86 10.92
N TYR A 88 -9.24 3.90 10.15
CA TYR A 88 -8.14 4.87 10.26
C TYR A 88 -7.55 4.97 11.67
N PRO A 89 -7.17 3.85 12.29
CA PRO A 89 -6.61 3.85 13.63
C PRO A 89 -5.34 4.70 13.68
N SER A 90 -5.19 5.47 14.75
CA SER A 90 -3.97 6.26 14.98
C SER A 90 -2.76 5.38 15.30
N VAL A 91 -3.03 4.20 15.86
CA VAL A 91 -2.04 3.20 16.28
C VAL A 91 -2.63 1.81 16.12
N ILE A 92 -1.81 0.88 15.65
CA ILE A 92 -2.16 -0.55 15.55
C ILE A 92 -1.33 -1.32 16.56
N THR A 93 -1.90 -2.39 17.08
CA THR A 93 -1.22 -3.29 18.00
C THR A 93 -0.84 -4.59 17.28
N THR A 94 0.36 -5.12 17.58
CA THR A 94 0.77 -6.45 17.07
C THR A 94 -0.29 -7.50 17.42
N GLY A 95 -0.71 -8.30 16.46
CA GLY A 95 -1.77 -9.31 16.58
C GLY A 95 -3.12 -8.88 16.02
N GLN A 96 -3.40 -7.58 15.88
CA GLN A 96 -4.64 -7.11 15.26
C GLN A 96 -4.71 -7.48 13.78
N THR A 97 -5.93 -7.65 13.29
CA THR A 97 -6.19 -7.81 11.87
C THR A 97 -6.17 -6.44 11.20
N ILE A 98 -5.28 -6.25 10.25
CA ILE A 98 -5.26 -5.09 9.37
C ILE A 98 -6.06 -5.43 8.11
N ARG A 99 -6.93 -4.52 7.71
CA ARG A 99 -7.65 -4.56 6.45
C ARG A 99 -7.41 -3.27 5.70
N LEU A 100 -6.97 -3.37 4.46
CA LEU A 100 -6.70 -2.24 3.58
C LEU A 100 -7.61 -2.37 2.36
N ILE A 101 -8.59 -1.47 2.25
CA ILE A 101 -9.55 -1.41 1.15
C ILE A 101 -9.10 -0.28 0.23
N ILE A 102 -9.03 -0.53 -1.08
CA ILE A 102 -8.40 0.35 -2.06
C ILE A 102 -9.35 0.52 -3.25
N ALA A 103 -9.65 1.77 -3.62
CA ALA A 103 -10.38 2.08 -4.85
C ALA A 103 -9.41 2.33 -6.01
N ILE A 104 -9.63 1.67 -7.12
CA ILE A 104 -8.79 1.72 -8.31
C ILE A 104 -9.67 1.98 -9.53
N ARG A 105 -9.31 2.98 -10.34
CA ARG A 105 -9.99 3.30 -11.61
C ARG A 105 -9.05 3.07 -12.79
N PHE A 106 -9.59 2.52 -13.87
CA PHE A 106 -8.86 2.27 -15.12
C PHE A 106 -9.21 3.34 -16.16
N HIS A 107 -8.18 4.01 -16.68
CA HIS A 107 -8.30 5.06 -17.70
C HIS A 107 -7.98 4.56 -19.11
N ALA A 108 -7.38 3.38 -19.22
CA ALA A 108 -7.13 2.63 -20.44
C ALA A 108 -7.49 1.15 -20.24
N ASP A 109 -7.60 0.39 -21.33
CA ASP A 109 -7.75 -1.05 -21.25
C ASP A 109 -6.42 -1.70 -20.84
N LEU A 110 -6.40 -2.34 -19.68
CA LEU A 110 -5.25 -3.02 -19.11
C LEU A 110 -5.48 -4.53 -19.06
N VAL A 111 -4.60 -5.28 -19.69
CA VAL A 111 -4.66 -6.74 -19.68
C VAL A 111 -3.93 -7.29 -18.47
N HIS A 112 -4.63 -8.05 -17.64
CA HIS A 112 -4.11 -8.66 -16.40
C HIS A 112 -3.39 -7.67 -15.47
N PRO A 113 -4.09 -6.63 -14.98
CA PRO A 113 -3.48 -5.68 -14.05
C PRO A 113 -2.99 -6.38 -12.78
N ILE A 114 -1.93 -5.84 -12.20
CA ILE A 114 -1.28 -6.38 -11.02
C ILE A 114 -1.31 -5.31 -9.92
N LEU A 115 -2.00 -5.58 -8.83
CA LEU A 115 -1.95 -4.76 -7.62
C LEU A 115 -0.82 -5.26 -6.73
N GLY A 116 0.09 -4.38 -6.36
CA GLY A 116 1.18 -4.63 -5.43
C GLY A 116 1.02 -3.82 -4.13
N ILE A 117 1.37 -4.45 -3.01
CA ILE A 117 1.40 -3.84 -1.67
C ILE A 117 2.77 -4.15 -1.06
N THR A 118 3.44 -3.12 -0.52
CA THR A 118 4.74 -3.26 0.15
C THR A 118 4.70 -2.51 1.47
N ILE A 119 5.23 -3.11 2.53
CA ILE A 119 5.38 -2.49 3.85
C ILE A 119 6.87 -2.30 4.13
N LYS A 120 7.26 -1.09 4.50
CA LYS A 120 8.64 -0.72 4.82
C LYS A 120 8.73 -0.06 6.19
N THR A 121 9.88 -0.19 6.85
CA THR A 121 10.21 0.63 8.00
C THR A 121 10.44 2.09 7.57
N LYS A 122 10.47 3.01 8.54
CA LYS A 122 10.80 4.43 8.26
C LYS A 122 12.21 4.63 7.68
N GLU A 123 13.11 3.68 7.91
CA GLU A 123 14.47 3.66 7.35
C GLU A 123 14.50 3.11 5.91
N GLY A 124 13.35 2.70 5.35
CA GLY A 124 13.23 2.19 4.00
C GLY A 124 13.48 0.68 3.84
N VAL A 125 13.63 -0.06 4.95
CA VAL A 125 13.79 -1.52 4.90
C VAL A 125 12.44 -2.16 4.56
N THR A 126 12.38 -2.93 3.46
CA THR A 126 11.19 -3.69 3.11
C THR A 126 10.99 -4.85 4.08
N VAL A 127 9.88 -4.83 4.82
CA VAL A 127 9.51 -5.89 5.76
C VAL A 127 8.66 -6.95 5.08
N TYR A 128 7.75 -6.52 4.20
CA TYR A 128 6.85 -7.40 3.47
C TYR A 128 6.48 -6.80 2.13
N GLY A 129 6.28 -7.65 1.14
CA GLY A 129 5.74 -7.28 -0.16
C GLY A 129 5.04 -8.46 -0.83
N ALA A 130 3.86 -8.19 -1.38
CA ALA A 130 3.10 -9.15 -2.17
C ALA A 130 2.34 -8.43 -3.28
N ASN A 131 1.92 -9.19 -4.29
CA ASN A 131 1.08 -8.67 -5.35
C ASN A 131 0.05 -9.72 -5.79
N SER A 132 -0.98 -9.28 -6.52
CA SER A 132 -2.06 -10.14 -6.98
C SER A 132 -1.59 -11.32 -7.84
N LEU A 133 -0.47 -11.18 -8.54
CA LEU A 133 0.11 -12.25 -9.35
C LEU A 133 0.76 -13.33 -8.45
N THR A 134 1.58 -12.93 -7.47
CA THR A 134 2.23 -13.88 -6.54
C THR A 134 1.21 -14.58 -5.63
N LEU A 135 0.11 -13.92 -5.33
CA LEU A 135 -1.01 -14.49 -4.55
C LEU A 135 -1.96 -15.33 -5.41
N LYS A 136 -1.70 -15.46 -6.72
CA LYS A 136 -2.52 -16.23 -7.68
C LYS A 136 -3.99 -15.80 -7.70
N MET A 137 -4.25 -14.49 -7.59
CA MET A 137 -5.60 -13.94 -7.58
C MET A 137 -6.15 -13.83 -9.01
N ASP A 138 -6.74 -14.91 -9.52
CA ASP A 138 -7.27 -14.97 -10.88
C ASP A 138 -8.42 -13.96 -11.09
N ALA A 139 -9.19 -13.66 -10.04
CA ALA A 139 -10.26 -12.66 -10.12
C ALA A 139 -9.74 -11.27 -10.54
N PHE A 140 -8.50 -10.91 -10.19
CA PHE A 140 -7.92 -9.64 -10.58
C PHE A 140 -7.60 -9.56 -12.08
N LYS A 141 -7.33 -10.70 -12.71
CA LYS A 141 -6.98 -10.78 -14.14
C LYS A 141 -8.13 -10.39 -15.08
N SER A 142 -9.38 -10.51 -14.64
CA SER A 142 -10.57 -10.20 -15.44
C SER A 142 -10.97 -8.73 -15.40
N HIS A 143 -10.29 -7.91 -14.57
CA HIS A 143 -10.53 -6.48 -14.46
C HIS A 143 -9.52 -5.69 -15.29
N GLY A 144 -9.81 -4.42 -15.55
CA GLY A 144 -8.89 -3.52 -16.26
C GLY A 144 -9.51 -2.82 -17.47
N MET A 145 -10.82 -2.93 -17.68
CA MET A 145 -11.53 -2.24 -18.78
C MET A 145 -11.54 -0.72 -18.52
N LYS A 146 -11.24 0.05 -19.54
CA LYS A 146 -11.32 1.51 -19.53
C LYS A 146 -12.66 2.00 -18.98
N GLY A 147 -12.61 2.99 -18.10
CA GLY A 147 -13.78 3.63 -17.47
C GLY A 147 -14.37 2.85 -16.31
N THR A 148 -13.89 1.63 -16.03
CA THR A 148 -14.34 0.87 -14.84
C THR A 148 -13.54 1.23 -13.60
N ALA A 149 -14.13 0.97 -12.43
CA ALA A 149 -13.45 1.02 -11.15
C ALA A 149 -13.65 -0.29 -10.39
N ILE A 150 -12.71 -0.62 -9.53
CA ILE A 150 -12.78 -1.79 -8.66
C ILE A 150 -12.41 -1.42 -7.23
N ILE A 151 -12.91 -2.21 -6.29
CA ILE A 151 -12.48 -2.18 -4.88
C ILE A 151 -11.64 -3.43 -4.63
N ALA A 152 -10.40 -3.24 -4.25
CA ALA A 152 -9.52 -4.29 -3.76
C ALA A 152 -9.54 -4.31 -2.23
N ASP A 153 -9.60 -5.50 -1.63
CA ASP A 153 -9.70 -5.71 -0.18
C ASP A 153 -8.57 -6.65 0.25
N ALA A 154 -7.54 -6.07 0.88
CA ALA A 154 -6.39 -6.79 1.37
C ALA A 154 -6.47 -6.95 2.88
N LYS A 155 -6.30 -8.19 3.38
CA LYS A 155 -6.34 -8.52 4.79
C LYS A 155 -5.05 -9.21 5.23
N LEU A 156 -4.50 -8.78 6.36
CA LEU A 156 -3.33 -9.40 6.97
C LEU A 156 -3.41 -9.30 8.50
N ILE A 157 -2.66 -10.14 9.20
CA ILE A 157 -2.46 -10.01 10.65
C ILE A 157 -1.20 -9.18 10.87
N CYS A 158 -1.28 -8.14 11.71
CA CYS A 158 -0.12 -7.34 12.09
C CYS A 158 0.87 -8.20 12.90
N ARG A 159 1.99 -8.56 12.31
CA ARG A 159 3.09 -9.26 12.97
C ARG A 159 4.31 -8.36 13.17
N LEU A 160 4.14 -7.06 12.98
CA LEU A 160 5.21 -6.07 13.01
C LEU A 160 5.62 -5.75 14.45
N ALA A 161 6.89 -5.46 14.65
CA ALA A 161 7.40 -4.87 15.89
C ALA A 161 6.88 -3.44 16.08
N SER A 162 7.06 -2.89 17.28
CA SER A 162 6.80 -1.48 17.54
C SER A 162 7.61 -0.58 16.62
N GLY A 163 6.96 0.41 16.03
CA GLY A 163 7.62 1.39 15.15
C GLY A 163 6.70 2.06 14.18
N ASP A 164 7.31 2.88 13.34
CA ASP A 164 6.65 3.57 12.23
C ASP A 164 6.96 2.83 10.92
N TYR A 165 5.92 2.53 10.18
CA TYR A 165 5.98 1.83 8.90
C TYR A 165 5.26 2.62 7.83
N PHE A 166 5.58 2.34 6.58
CA PHE A 166 4.91 2.93 5.42
C PHE A 166 4.44 1.85 4.47
N ILE A 167 3.20 2.00 4.01
CA ILE A 167 2.63 1.14 2.99
C ILE A 167 2.75 1.85 1.64
N SER A 168 3.33 1.12 0.68
CA SER A 168 3.38 1.53 -0.73
C SER A 168 2.41 0.67 -1.53
N LEU A 169 1.73 1.30 -2.49
CA LEU A 169 0.77 0.67 -3.38
C LEU A 169 1.20 0.82 -4.83
N GLY A 170 0.78 -0.09 -5.68
CA GLY A 170 1.04 0.07 -7.11
C GLY A 170 0.15 -0.77 -7.99
N ILE A 171 -0.27 -0.17 -9.11
CA ILE A 171 -0.92 -0.86 -10.22
C ILE A 171 0.07 -0.91 -11.39
N ALA A 172 0.22 -2.09 -11.95
CA ALA A 172 1.08 -2.33 -13.10
C ALA A 172 0.48 -3.40 -14.01
N THR A 173 1.03 -3.55 -15.22
CA THR A 173 0.85 -4.72 -16.07
C THR A 173 2.21 -5.35 -16.38
N LYS A 174 2.20 -6.60 -16.82
CA LYS A 174 3.39 -7.30 -17.31
C LYS A 174 3.28 -7.50 -18.82
N GLN A 175 4.27 -7.00 -19.55
CA GLN A 175 4.39 -7.21 -21.00
C GLN A 175 5.71 -7.95 -21.28
N GLY A 176 5.62 -9.24 -21.59
CA GLY A 176 6.81 -10.11 -21.62
C GLY A 176 7.46 -10.17 -20.24
N GLU A 177 8.73 -9.76 -20.14
CA GLU A 177 9.45 -9.66 -18.88
C GLU A 177 9.43 -8.24 -18.25
N GLU A 178 8.88 -7.25 -18.97
CA GLU A 178 8.82 -5.86 -18.52
C GLU A 178 7.59 -5.61 -17.65
N ILE A 179 7.76 -4.91 -16.53
CA ILE A 179 6.68 -4.41 -15.68
C ILE A 179 6.43 -2.96 -16.05
N ILE A 180 5.20 -2.66 -16.49
CA ILE A 180 4.76 -1.32 -16.87
C ILE A 180 3.94 -0.75 -15.70
N PRO A 181 4.46 0.25 -14.96
CA PRO A 181 3.74 0.86 -13.85
C PRO A 181 2.74 1.89 -14.37
N HIS A 182 1.49 1.77 -13.91
CA HIS A 182 0.41 2.68 -14.24
C HIS A 182 0.16 3.72 -13.15
N ASP A 183 0.24 3.31 -11.88
CA ASP A 183 0.24 4.19 -10.72
C ASP A 183 1.05 3.56 -9.59
N ARG A 184 2.06 4.24 -9.12
CA ARG A 184 2.91 3.85 -7.99
C ARG A 184 2.81 4.91 -6.92
N ARG A 185 2.36 4.53 -5.73
CA ARG A 185 2.25 5.37 -4.54
C ARG A 185 3.22 4.86 -3.49
N TYR A 186 4.46 5.37 -3.51
CA TYR A 186 5.50 4.97 -2.56
C TYR A 186 5.33 5.66 -1.22
N ASP A 187 5.41 4.86 -0.15
CA ASP A 187 5.30 5.31 1.23
C ASP A 187 4.02 6.14 1.49
N ALA A 188 2.93 5.77 0.81
CA ALA A 188 1.70 6.57 0.74
C ALA A 188 0.90 6.58 2.04
N ILE A 189 0.91 5.47 2.82
CA ILE A 189 0.14 5.34 4.05
C ILE A 189 1.10 5.10 5.20
N HIS A 190 1.01 5.95 6.23
CA HIS A 190 1.74 5.79 7.49
C HIS A 190 0.98 4.84 8.42
N LEU A 191 1.71 3.87 8.96
CA LEU A 191 1.22 2.88 9.90
C LEU A 191 2.09 2.93 11.15
N ARG A 192 1.50 3.26 12.30
CA ARG A 192 2.18 3.21 13.59
C ARG A 192 1.79 1.97 14.36
N VAL A 193 2.77 1.18 14.81
CA VAL A 193 2.57 -0.03 15.58
C VAL A 193 3.07 0.16 17.00
N ASN A 194 2.21 -0.08 17.98
CA ASN A 194 2.57 -0.08 19.40
C ASN A 194 3.08 -1.45 19.84
N PRO A 195 3.97 -1.50 20.84
CA PRO A 195 4.46 -2.75 21.35
C PRO A 195 3.36 -3.57 22.03
N THR A 196 3.33 -4.83 21.75
CA THR A 196 2.77 -5.89 22.55
C THR A 196 3.84 -6.98 22.72
N PRO A 197 3.60 -8.03 23.50
CA PRO A 197 4.65 -8.66 24.26
C PRO A 197 5.93 -8.95 23.48
N SER A 198 7.01 -8.90 24.19
CA SER A 198 8.40 -8.85 23.84
C SER A 198 8.85 -9.93 22.86
N PHE A 199 9.09 -9.54 21.63
CA PHE A 199 9.97 -10.25 20.71
C PHE A 199 11.03 -9.28 20.18
N PHE A 200 12.13 -9.82 19.67
CA PHE A 200 13.23 -9.05 19.08
C PHE A 200 13.18 -9.16 17.57
N GLY A 201 13.43 -8.06 16.86
CA GLY A 201 13.45 -8.02 15.41
C GLY A 201 12.31 -7.21 14.81
N LEU A 202 12.08 -7.36 13.49
CA LEU A 202 11.11 -6.57 12.73
C LEU A 202 9.70 -7.18 12.73
N CYS A 203 9.59 -8.50 12.91
CA CYS A 203 8.31 -9.19 12.91
C CYS A 203 8.29 -10.38 13.85
N ASN A 204 7.11 -10.70 14.38
CA ASN A 204 6.86 -11.89 15.20
C ASN A 204 6.60 -13.10 14.29
N LEU A 205 7.48 -14.08 14.33
CA LEU A 205 7.35 -15.34 13.59
C LEU A 205 6.60 -16.41 14.37
N GLU A 206 6.04 -16.05 15.55
CA GLU A 206 5.25 -16.96 16.39
C GLU A 206 6.01 -18.24 16.78
N LEU A 207 7.28 -18.06 17.22
CA LEU A 207 8.10 -19.17 17.68
C LEU A 207 7.43 -19.88 18.87
N GLU A 208 7.22 -21.17 18.72
CA GLU A 208 6.85 -22.09 19.80
C GLU A 208 8.09 -22.85 20.27
N LEU A 209 8.31 -22.89 21.57
CA LEU A 209 9.43 -23.61 22.19
C LEU A 209 8.91 -24.67 23.13
N ALA A 210 9.23 -25.94 22.86
CA ALA A 210 8.98 -27.05 23.74
C ALA A 210 10.31 -27.57 24.34
N VAL A 211 10.31 -27.96 25.63
CA VAL A 211 11.45 -28.53 26.30
C VAL A 211 11.08 -29.92 26.79
N GLN A 212 11.94 -30.91 26.52
CA GLN A 212 11.82 -32.27 27.03
C GLN A 212 13.07 -32.65 27.80
N GLU A 213 12.89 -33.11 29.00
CA GLU A 213 13.99 -33.63 29.82
C GLU A 213 14.45 -34.99 29.27
N ILE A 214 15.75 -35.14 29.08
CA ILE A 214 16.36 -36.40 28.66
C ILE A 214 16.81 -37.12 29.93
N ALA A 215 16.15 -38.25 30.26
CA ALA A 215 16.57 -39.10 31.37
C ALA A 215 17.99 -39.66 31.10
N SER A 216 18.88 -39.52 32.08
CA SER A 216 20.27 -40.01 32.05
C SER A 216 20.31 -41.53 32.25
#